data_4fc27d89b515eed69268f03af8634b87
#
_entry.id   4fc27d89b515eed69268f03af8634b87
#
_cell.length_a   1.000
_cell.length_b   1.000
_cell.length_c   1.000
_cell.angle_alpha   90.00
_cell.angle_beta   90.00
_cell.angle_gamma   90.00
#
_symmetry.space_group_name_H-M   'P 1'
#
loop_
_entity.id
_entity.type
_entity.pdbx_description
1 polymer ?
#
loop_
_entity_poly.entity_id
_entity_poly.type
_entity_poly.pdbx_seq_one_letter_code
_entity_poly.pdbx_strand_id
1 'polypeptide(L)'
;MENCTGIILAGGRSQRMGTDKGLLLLDGKSFVSHIYKALQPLFGENCIIVSSNPDYDFLGCTRVEDIIPNKGPLGGIYTGLKYSKTKMNIVVSVDAPLVTTELLQWMFSKHSELFLVSQLLVDGKTNPLVAVYDRSIRIQISEAIAGNKLKVRDLVDGVIHQDVQVPEKWKNQLVNINTPEEYQNLKR
;
A
#
# COMPACT_ATOMS: atom_id res chain seq x y z
N MET A 1 -15.73 3.69 7.37
CA MET A 1 -15.15 2.36 7.75
C MET A 1 -14.55 2.51 9.15
N GLU A 2 -15.38 2.44 10.19
CA GLU A 2 -14.96 2.81 11.56
C GLU A 2 -13.92 1.89 12.21
N ASN A 3 -13.72 0.67 11.70
CA ASN A 3 -12.78 -0.32 12.25
C ASN A 3 -11.70 -0.75 11.25
N CYS A 4 -11.21 0.15 10.44
CA CYS A 4 -10.17 -0.12 9.46
C CYS A 4 -9.12 1.00 9.47
N THR A 5 -7.86 0.66 9.14
CA THR A 5 -6.75 1.61 9.03
C THR A 5 -6.25 1.67 7.59
N GLY A 6 -6.01 2.87 7.07
CA GLY A 6 -5.28 3.09 5.84
C GLY A 6 -3.76 3.09 6.10
N ILE A 7 -2.99 2.28 5.38
CA ILE A 7 -1.54 2.21 5.50
C ILE A 7 -0.91 2.60 4.16
N ILE A 8 -0.14 3.67 4.15
CA ILE A 8 0.63 4.12 2.99
C ILE A 8 2.08 3.61 3.13
N LEU A 9 2.54 2.84 2.15
CA LEU A 9 3.93 2.43 2.07
C LEU A 9 4.71 3.46 1.24
N ALA A 10 5.43 4.34 1.92
CA ALA A 10 6.25 5.39 1.32
C ALA A 10 7.74 5.23 1.67
N GLY A 11 8.13 4.02 2.08
CA GLY A 11 9.50 3.63 2.34
C GLY A 11 10.11 2.92 1.14
N GLY A 12 11.42 2.97 1.03
CA GLY A 12 12.21 2.26 0.02
C GLY A 12 13.25 3.17 -0.62
N ARG A 13 14.41 2.59 -0.93
CA ARG A 13 15.44 3.31 -1.69
C ARG A 13 14.99 3.39 -3.14
N SER A 14 14.35 4.51 -3.53
CA SER A 14 14.03 4.83 -4.94
C SER A 14 15.31 5.13 -5.74
N GLN A 15 16.30 4.24 -5.67
CA GLN A 15 17.63 4.42 -6.30
C GLN A 15 17.55 4.65 -7.81
N ARG A 16 16.49 4.13 -8.45
CA ARG A 16 16.29 4.27 -9.92
C ARG A 16 15.74 5.62 -10.35
N MET A 17 15.04 6.32 -9.44
CA MET A 17 14.42 7.61 -9.73
C MET A 17 15.28 8.80 -9.27
N GLY A 18 16.35 8.57 -8.48
CA GLY A 18 17.24 9.62 -7.94
C GLY A 18 16.58 10.54 -6.91
N THR A 19 15.26 10.41 -6.69
CA THR A 19 14.47 11.20 -5.76
C THR A 19 13.48 10.31 -5.02
N ASP A 20 12.93 10.81 -3.90
CA ASP A 20 11.85 10.13 -3.21
C ASP A 20 10.59 10.10 -4.09
N LYS A 21 10.17 8.90 -4.47
CA LYS A 21 9.05 8.68 -5.39
C LYS A 21 7.74 9.26 -4.89
N GLY A 22 7.48 9.17 -3.59
CA GLY A 22 6.27 9.69 -2.99
C GLY A 22 6.15 11.23 -3.09
N LEU A 23 7.27 11.95 -3.30
CA LEU A 23 7.30 13.39 -3.49
C LEU A 23 7.21 13.83 -4.96
N LEU A 24 7.24 12.89 -5.93
CA LEU A 24 7.02 13.23 -7.34
C LEU A 24 5.65 13.85 -7.55
N LEU A 25 5.59 14.86 -8.42
CA LEU A 25 4.37 15.64 -8.64
C LEU A 25 3.56 15.11 -9.83
N LEU A 26 2.28 14.87 -9.59
CA LEU A 26 1.25 14.63 -10.60
C LEU A 26 0.17 15.70 -10.41
N ASP A 27 -0.17 16.44 -11.45
CA ASP A 27 -1.14 17.54 -11.39
C ASP A 27 -0.91 18.51 -10.21
N GLY A 28 0.36 18.86 -9.98
CA GLY A 28 0.76 19.79 -8.94
C GLY A 28 0.73 19.27 -7.51
N LYS A 29 0.42 17.97 -7.30
CA LYS A 29 0.38 17.32 -5.98
C LYS A 29 1.33 16.12 -5.95
N SER A 30 1.95 15.85 -4.79
CA SER A 30 2.82 14.69 -4.64
C SER A 30 2.03 13.37 -4.72
N PHE A 31 2.69 12.29 -5.15
CA PHE A 31 2.08 10.95 -5.21
C PHE A 31 1.48 10.54 -3.87
N VAL A 32 2.20 10.79 -2.77
CA VAL A 32 1.71 10.49 -1.42
C VAL A 32 0.45 11.29 -1.10
N SER A 33 0.35 12.56 -1.58
CA SER A 33 -0.85 13.38 -1.39
C SER A 33 -2.06 12.81 -2.15
N HIS A 34 -1.86 12.25 -3.34
CA HIS A 34 -2.94 11.59 -4.09
C HIS A 34 -3.47 10.38 -3.33
N ILE A 35 -2.56 9.53 -2.81
CA ILE A 35 -2.94 8.33 -2.07
C ILE A 35 -3.61 8.70 -0.73
N TYR A 36 -3.05 9.66 0.00
CA TYR A 36 -3.65 10.13 1.25
C TYR A 36 -5.07 10.66 1.01
N LYS A 37 -5.25 11.47 -0.06
CA LYS A 37 -6.57 11.98 -0.45
C LYS A 37 -7.56 10.86 -0.79
N ALA A 38 -7.10 9.74 -1.35
CA ALA A 38 -7.96 8.59 -1.63
C ALA A 38 -8.35 7.81 -0.36
N LEU A 39 -7.48 7.78 0.65
CA LEU A 39 -7.69 7.05 1.90
C LEU A 39 -8.45 7.89 2.96
N GLN A 40 -8.18 9.17 3.04
CA GLN A 40 -8.69 10.06 4.09
C GLN A 40 -10.22 10.06 4.22
N PRO A 41 -11.05 10.06 3.15
CA PRO A 41 -12.50 9.97 3.26
C PRO A 41 -13.01 8.65 3.87
N LEU A 42 -12.21 7.58 3.79
CA LEU A 42 -12.56 6.25 4.28
C LEU A 42 -12.16 6.03 5.74
N PHE A 43 -11.04 6.61 6.18
CA PHE A 43 -10.37 6.27 7.44
C PHE A 43 -10.17 7.47 8.36
N GLY A 44 -10.37 8.71 7.88
CA GLY A 44 -10.15 9.92 8.66
C GLY A 44 -8.73 9.97 9.23
N GLU A 45 -8.61 10.07 10.56
CA GLU A 45 -7.33 10.08 11.29
C GLU A 45 -6.67 8.70 11.39
N ASN A 46 -7.39 7.60 11.06
CA ASN A 46 -6.84 6.25 11.07
C ASN A 46 -5.99 5.95 9.83
N CYS A 47 -5.14 6.90 9.43
CA CYS A 47 -4.16 6.73 8.38
C CYS A 47 -2.75 6.70 8.96
N ILE A 48 -1.95 5.73 8.51
CA ILE A 48 -0.54 5.57 8.89
C ILE A 48 0.30 5.65 7.63
N ILE A 49 1.36 6.44 7.65
CA ILE A 49 2.39 6.42 6.61
C ILE A 49 3.66 5.78 7.15
N VAL A 50 4.14 4.75 6.46
CA VAL A 50 5.39 4.06 6.81
C VAL A 50 6.51 4.66 5.98
N SER A 51 7.34 5.47 6.62
CA SER A 51 8.49 6.13 6.01
C SER A 51 9.42 6.74 7.05
N SER A 52 10.72 6.74 6.77
CA SER A 52 11.72 7.51 7.53
C SER A 52 11.84 8.96 7.08
N ASN A 53 11.20 9.35 5.96
CA ASN A 53 11.30 10.70 5.41
C ASN A 53 10.35 11.67 6.13
N PRO A 54 10.86 12.67 6.89
CA PRO A 54 10.04 13.66 7.59
C PRO A 54 9.30 14.60 6.63
N ASP A 55 9.69 14.68 5.36
CA ASP A 55 9.01 15.49 4.37
C ASP A 55 7.55 15.05 4.13
N TYR A 56 7.12 13.94 4.69
CA TYR A 56 5.71 13.49 4.64
C TYR A 56 4.85 14.03 5.79
N ASP A 57 5.44 14.68 6.79
CA ASP A 57 4.71 15.19 7.98
C ASP A 57 3.67 16.28 7.63
N PHE A 58 3.80 16.92 6.43
CA PHE A 58 2.80 17.87 5.93
C PHE A 58 1.41 17.26 5.71
N LEU A 59 1.29 15.93 5.60
CA LEU A 59 -0.01 15.26 5.46
C LEU A 59 -0.85 15.28 6.74
N GLY A 60 -0.24 15.52 7.90
CA GLY A 60 -0.92 15.54 9.19
C GLY A 60 -1.42 14.18 9.67
N CYS A 61 -1.03 13.07 9.03
CA CYS A 61 -1.31 11.71 9.48
C CYS A 61 -0.14 11.13 10.29
N THR A 62 -0.38 10.01 10.99
CA THR A 62 0.66 9.36 11.79
C THR A 62 1.75 8.79 10.88
N ARG A 63 2.98 9.33 10.95
CA ARG A 63 4.16 8.74 10.30
C ARG A 63 4.91 7.84 11.28
N VAL A 64 5.33 6.67 10.79
CA VAL A 64 6.13 5.69 11.53
C VAL A 64 7.30 5.22 10.68
N GLU A 65 8.43 4.97 11.32
CA GLU A 65 9.61 4.40 10.66
C GLU A 65 9.58 2.88 10.68
N ASP A 66 10.22 2.25 9.69
CA ASP A 66 10.31 0.79 9.60
C ASP A 66 10.91 0.21 10.88
N ILE A 67 10.15 -0.65 11.59
CA ILE A 67 10.63 -1.37 12.80
C ILE A 67 11.80 -2.28 12.44
N ILE A 68 11.78 -2.88 11.24
CA ILE A 68 12.86 -3.75 10.76
C ILE A 68 13.36 -3.17 9.43
N PRO A 69 14.43 -2.38 9.45
CA PRO A 69 14.90 -1.69 8.27
C PRO A 69 15.43 -2.65 7.19
N ASN A 70 15.41 -2.21 5.94
CA ASN A 70 15.95 -2.94 4.79
C ASN A 70 15.23 -4.28 4.48
N LYS A 71 13.97 -4.42 4.86
CA LYS A 71 13.14 -5.60 4.55
C LYS A 71 12.14 -5.36 3.39
N GLY A 72 12.33 -4.26 2.67
CA GLY A 72 11.50 -3.91 1.52
C GLY A 72 10.04 -3.70 1.88
N PRO A 73 9.11 -3.87 0.92
CA PRO A 73 7.68 -3.65 1.18
C PRO A 73 7.12 -4.53 2.30
N LEU A 74 7.67 -5.72 2.51
CA LEU A 74 7.22 -6.62 3.56
C LEU A 74 7.50 -6.04 4.96
N GLY A 75 8.66 -5.38 5.15
CA GLY A 75 8.98 -4.65 6.39
C GLY A 75 8.00 -3.50 6.64
N GLY A 76 7.68 -2.74 5.59
CA GLY A 76 6.70 -1.66 5.67
C GLY A 76 5.29 -2.15 6.03
N ILE A 77 4.81 -3.25 5.40
CA ILE A 77 3.53 -3.87 5.75
C ILE A 77 3.53 -4.31 7.22
N TYR A 78 4.58 -5.02 7.66
CA TYR A 78 4.73 -5.44 9.06
C TYR A 78 4.62 -4.26 10.01
N THR A 79 5.36 -3.20 9.71
CA THR A 79 5.39 -1.97 10.52
C THR A 79 4.00 -1.34 10.60
N GLY A 80 3.35 -1.11 9.46
CA GLY A 80 2.00 -0.53 9.42
C GLY A 80 1.00 -1.35 10.23
N LEU A 81 0.98 -2.68 10.04
CA LEU A 81 0.11 -3.60 10.80
C LEU A 81 0.44 -3.65 12.30
N LYS A 82 1.69 -3.40 12.70
CA LYS A 82 2.10 -3.35 14.11
C LYS A 82 1.55 -2.11 14.80
N TYR A 83 1.59 -0.96 14.12
CA TYR A 83 1.08 0.30 14.65
C TYR A 83 -0.44 0.43 14.53
N SER A 84 -1.06 -0.22 13.56
CA SER A 84 -2.51 -0.27 13.42
C SER A 84 -3.18 -0.82 14.68
N LYS A 85 -4.31 -0.21 15.05
CA LYS A 85 -5.17 -0.66 16.16
C LYS A 85 -6.39 -1.45 15.69
N THR A 86 -6.62 -1.52 14.39
CA THR A 86 -7.81 -2.15 13.79
C THR A 86 -7.49 -3.54 13.26
N LYS A 87 -8.51 -4.41 13.16
CA LYS A 87 -8.38 -5.76 12.60
C LYS A 87 -8.04 -5.69 11.11
N MET A 88 -8.79 -4.88 10.36
CA MET A 88 -8.66 -4.75 8.92
C MET A 88 -7.82 -3.53 8.55
N ASN A 89 -7.02 -3.68 7.49
CA ASN A 89 -6.11 -2.62 7.04
C ASN A 89 -6.07 -2.59 5.53
N ILE A 90 -6.20 -1.41 4.92
CA ILE A 90 -5.92 -1.22 3.50
C ILE A 90 -4.49 -0.73 3.36
N VAL A 91 -3.70 -1.48 2.63
CA VAL A 91 -2.32 -1.12 2.28
C VAL A 91 -2.30 -0.55 0.87
N VAL A 92 -1.64 0.59 0.68
CA VAL A 92 -1.41 1.21 -0.64
C VAL A 92 0.04 1.68 -0.72
N SER A 93 0.76 1.26 -1.77
CA SER A 93 2.11 1.75 -2.06
C SER A 93 2.06 3.09 -2.80
N VAL A 94 3.03 3.96 -2.54
CA VAL A 94 3.22 5.23 -3.31
C VAL A 94 3.49 5.01 -4.80
N ASP A 95 3.74 3.77 -5.21
CA ASP A 95 3.93 3.41 -6.62
C ASP A 95 2.64 3.45 -7.44
N ALA A 96 1.46 3.47 -6.79
CA ALA A 96 0.14 3.50 -7.42
C ALA A 96 -0.61 4.82 -7.13
N PRO A 97 -0.13 5.97 -7.64
CA PRO A 97 -0.66 7.30 -7.31
C PRO A 97 -2.06 7.57 -7.86
N LEU A 98 -2.57 6.73 -8.77
CA LEU A 98 -3.87 6.90 -9.43
C LEU A 98 -5.02 6.21 -8.71
N VAL A 99 -4.77 5.52 -7.58
CA VAL A 99 -5.84 4.89 -6.80
C VAL A 99 -6.86 5.93 -6.34
N THR A 100 -8.14 5.58 -6.37
CA THR A 100 -9.22 6.46 -5.94
C THR A 100 -9.95 5.88 -4.74
N THR A 101 -10.69 6.75 -4.03
CA THR A 101 -11.55 6.35 -2.91
C THR A 101 -12.55 5.28 -3.33
N GLU A 102 -13.15 5.40 -4.52
CA GLU A 102 -14.16 4.48 -5.03
C GLU A 102 -13.56 3.09 -5.29
N LEU A 103 -12.35 3.01 -5.87
CA LEU A 103 -11.66 1.74 -6.06
C LEU A 103 -11.37 1.07 -4.70
N LEU A 104 -10.83 1.82 -3.73
CA LEU A 104 -10.51 1.29 -2.42
C LEU A 104 -11.76 0.83 -1.64
N GLN A 105 -12.83 1.59 -1.73
CA GLN A 105 -14.12 1.23 -1.14
C GLN A 105 -14.70 -0.04 -1.77
N TRP A 106 -14.65 -0.13 -3.09
CA TRP A 106 -15.07 -1.33 -3.80
C TRP A 106 -14.21 -2.55 -3.45
N MET A 107 -12.88 -2.40 -3.43
CA MET A 107 -11.96 -3.47 -3.03
C MET A 107 -12.30 -3.99 -1.63
N PHE A 108 -12.50 -3.09 -0.68
CA PHE A 108 -12.87 -3.44 0.69
C PHE A 108 -14.22 -4.18 0.75
N SER A 109 -15.21 -3.78 -0.08
CA SER A 109 -16.52 -4.45 -0.15
C SER A 109 -16.46 -5.88 -0.67
N LYS A 110 -15.36 -6.26 -1.34
CA LYS A 110 -15.11 -7.63 -1.84
C LYS A 110 -14.36 -8.51 -0.84
N HIS A 111 -13.78 -7.90 0.19
CA HIS A 111 -13.09 -8.65 1.23
C HIS A 111 -14.05 -9.48 2.07
N SER A 112 -13.64 -10.70 2.39
CA SER A 112 -14.31 -11.56 3.37
C SER A 112 -13.35 -11.87 4.52
N GLU A 113 -13.85 -11.83 5.74
CA GLU A 113 -13.07 -12.12 6.96
C GLU A 113 -12.50 -13.55 7.03
N LEU A 114 -12.87 -14.42 6.09
CA LEU A 114 -12.26 -15.75 5.92
C LEU A 114 -10.82 -15.68 5.40
N PHE A 115 -10.44 -14.56 4.78
CA PHE A 115 -9.13 -14.37 4.17
C PHE A 115 -8.25 -13.45 5.02
N LEU A 116 -6.97 -13.81 5.13
CA LEU A 116 -5.96 -12.94 5.75
C LEU A 116 -5.54 -11.79 4.83
N VAL A 117 -5.64 -12.01 3.51
CA VAL A 117 -5.34 -10.99 2.50
C VAL A 117 -6.38 -11.08 1.38
N SER A 118 -6.87 -9.90 0.92
CA SER A 118 -7.56 -9.78 -0.36
C SER A 118 -6.78 -8.81 -1.22
N GLN A 119 -6.12 -9.32 -2.26
CA GLN A 119 -5.33 -8.54 -3.20
C GLN A 119 -6.04 -8.35 -4.54
N LEU A 120 -5.68 -7.30 -5.26
CA LEU A 120 -6.24 -7.03 -6.57
C LEU A 120 -5.56 -7.86 -7.66
N LEU A 121 -6.36 -8.37 -8.61
CA LEU A 121 -5.90 -9.11 -9.78
C LEU A 121 -6.22 -8.28 -11.04
N VAL A 122 -5.18 -7.92 -11.81
CA VAL A 122 -5.27 -7.15 -13.06
C VAL A 122 -4.54 -7.93 -14.15
N ASP A 123 -5.25 -8.35 -15.20
CA ASP A 123 -4.68 -9.05 -16.35
C ASP A 123 -3.75 -10.22 -15.95
N GLY A 124 -4.20 -11.03 -15.01
CA GLY A 124 -3.48 -12.18 -14.50
C GLY A 124 -2.30 -11.85 -13.55
N LYS A 125 -2.11 -10.58 -13.18
CA LYS A 125 -1.06 -10.15 -12.24
C LYS A 125 -1.68 -9.66 -10.94
N THR A 126 -1.24 -10.23 -9.83
CA THR A 126 -1.66 -9.82 -8.48
C THR A 126 -0.92 -8.56 -8.02
N ASN A 127 -1.62 -7.72 -7.26
CA ASN A 127 -1.06 -6.50 -6.66
C ASN A 127 -1.22 -6.52 -5.13
N PRO A 128 -0.30 -7.15 -4.40
CA PRO A 128 -0.35 -7.21 -2.94
C PRO A 128 -0.01 -5.88 -2.26
N LEU A 129 0.43 -4.87 -3.01
CA LEU A 129 0.72 -3.53 -2.48
C LEU A 129 -0.44 -2.55 -2.63
N VAL A 130 -1.58 -3.02 -3.20
CA VAL A 130 -2.91 -2.40 -3.10
C VAL A 130 -3.88 -3.51 -2.70
N ALA A 131 -4.05 -3.72 -1.39
CA ALA A 131 -4.73 -4.90 -0.86
C ALA A 131 -5.31 -4.65 0.55
N VAL A 132 -6.27 -5.49 0.94
CA VAL A 132 -6.78 -5.57 2.31
C VAL A 132 -6.01 -6.64 3.07
N TYR A 133 -5.57 -6.31 4.28
CA TYR A 133 -4.82 -7.19 5.17
C TYR A 133 -5.52 -7.33 6.54
N ASP A 134 -5.76 -8.56 7.00
CA ASP A 134 -6.08 -8.81 8.40
C ASP A 134 -4.79 -8.60 9.23
N ARG A 135 -4.92 -7.89 10.35
CA ARG A 135 -3.77 -7.56 11.23
C ARG A 135 -3.07 -8.80 11.78
N SER A 136 -3.75 -9.94 11.88
CA SER A 136 -3.17 -11.17 12.43
C SER A 136 -2.04 -11.75 11.56
N ILE A 137 -2.03 -11.45 10.24
CA ILE A 137 -0.99 -11.92 9.30
C ILE A 137 0.43 -11.44 9.68
N ARG A 138 0.55 -10.44 10.57
CA ARG A 138 1.85 -9.97 11.05
C ARG A 138 2.72 -11.08 11.66
N ILE A 139 2.12 -12.18 12.14
CA ILE A 139 2.85 -13.35 12.65
C ILE A 139 3.61 -14.01 11.51
N GLN A 140 2.91 -14.36 10.42
CA GLN A 140 3.50 -14.97 9.23
C GLN A 140 4.51 -14.04 8.56
N ILE A 141 4.23 -12.71 8.56
CA ILE A 141 5.19 -11.73 8.05
C ILE A 141 6.47 -11.73 8.90
N SER A 142 6.36 -11.78 10.23
CA SER A 142 7.50 -11.82 11.13
C SER A 142 8.37 -13.06 10.89
N GLU A 143 7.74 -14.23 10.72
CA GLU A 143 8.42 -15.49 10.41
C GLU A 143 9.12 -15.43 9.04
N ALA A 144 8.45 -14.88 8.02
CA ALA A 144 9.03 -14.70 6.69
C ALA A 144 10.25 -13.77 6.72
N ILE A 145 10.18 -12.66 7.46
CA ILE A 145 11.30 -11.72 7.64
C ILE A 145 12.47 -12.40 8.37
N ALA A 146 12.20 -13.17 9.43
CA ALA A 146 13.22 -13.93 10.16
C ALA A 146 13.93 -14.96 9.26
N GLY A 147 13.17 -15.61 8.37
CA GLY A 147 13.69 -16.55 7.36
C GLY A 147 14.27 -15.87 6.11
N ASN A 148 14.38 -14.53 6.08
CA ASN A 148 14.79 -13.72 4.93
C ASN A 148 14.01 -13.98 3.63
N LYS A 149 12.73 -14.38 3.76
CA LYS A 149 11.78 -14.56 2.65
C LYS A 149 11.00 -13.27 2.46
N LEU A 150 11.54 -12.33 1.66
CA LEU A 150 11.08 -10.94 1.62
C LEU A 150 10.10 -10.62 0.49
N LYS A 151 9.75 -11.59 -0.37
CA LYS A 151 8.79 -11.37 -1.46
C LYS A 151 7.37 -11.39 -0.91
N VAL A 152 6.66 -10.25 -1.03
CA VAL A 152 5.27 -10.13 -0.54
C VAL A 152 4.35 -11.13 -1.23
N ARG A 153 4.52 -11.36 -2.54
CA ARG A 153 3.72 -12.33 -3.29
C ARG A 153 3.86 -13.74 -2.73
N ASP A 154 5.10 -14.21 -2.50
CA ASP A 154 5.35 -15.55 -1.97
C ASP A 154 4.70 -15.72 -0.55
N LEU A 155 4.68 -14.65 0.25
CA LEU A 155 3.98 -14.66 1.53
C LEU A 155 2.47 -14.79 1.35
N VAL A 156 1.88 -13.99 0.45
CA VAL A 156 0.43 -14.00 0.21
C VAL A 156 -0.02 -15.35 -0.34
N ASP A 157 0.73 -15.92 -1.30
CA ASP A 157 0.46 -17.23 -1.88
C ASP A 157 0.54 -18.38 -0.83
N GLY A 158 1.29 -18.15 0.27
CA GLY A 158 1.46 -19.10 1.38
C GLY A 158 0.39 -19.02 2.48
N VAL A 159 -0.58 -18.12 2.38
CA VAL A 159 -1.65 -17.96 3.39
C VAL A 159 -3.04 -18.04 2.74
N ILE A 160 -4.08 -18.13 3.57
CA ILE A 160 -5.46 -18.08 3.05
C ILE A 160 -5.73 -16.67 2.52
N HIS A 161 -5.82 -16.52 1.21
CA HIS A 161 -6.00 -15.25 0.52
C HIS A 161 -7.08 -15.31 -0.56
N GLN A 162 -7.46 -14.15 -1.06
CA GLN A 162 -8.41 -13.95 -2.15
C GLN A 162 -7.79 -13.03 -3.21
N ASP A 163 -7.92 -13.43 -4.47
CA ASP A 163 -7.63 -12.58 -5.62
C ASP A 163 -8.92 -11.96 -6.13
N VAL A 164 -9.01 -10.64 -6.08
CA VAL A 164 -10.20 -9.89 -6.51
C VAL A 164 -9.97 -9.35 -7.92
N GLN A 165 -10.68 -9.90 -8.90
CA GLN A 165 -10.58 -9.46 -10.30
C GLN A 165 -11.06 -8.02 -10.44
N VAL A 166 -10.19 -7.14 -10.93
CA VAL A 166 -10.48 -5.71 -11.10
C VAL A 166 -11.32 -5.48 -12.36
N PRO A 167 -12.45 -4.78 -12.28
CA PRO A 167 -13.21 -4.32 -13.44
C PRO A 167 -12.38 -3.39 -14.35
N GLU A 168 -12.67 -3.44 -15.66
CA GLU A 168 -11.94 -2.68 -16.69
C GLU A 168 -11.79 -1.19 -16.35
N LYS A 169 -12.87 -0.56 -15.86
CA LYS A 169 -12.91 0.87 -15.52
C LYS A 169 -11.87 1.33 -14.49
N TRP A 170 -11.28 0.40 -13.72
CA TRP A 170 -10.31 0.74 -12.68
C TRP A 170 -8.88 0.25 -12.95
N LYS A 171 -8.66 -0.53 -14.03
CA LYS A 171 -7.33 -1.07 -14.31
C LYS A 171 -6.25 0.01 -14.41
N ASN A 172 -6.56 1.14 -15.05
CA ASN A 172 -5.62 2.25 -15.19
C ASN A 172 -5.22 2.89 -13.85
N GLN A 173 -6.03 2.73 -12.80
CA GLN A 173 -5.71 3.26 -11.47
C GLN A 173 -4.66 2.43 -10.74
N LEU A 174 -4.35 1.23 -11.23
CA LEU A 174 -3.40 0.30 -10.62
C LEU A 174 -2.07 0.22 -11.38
N VAL A 175 -1.83 1.16 -12.27
CA VAL A 175 -0.55 1.30 -12.97
C VAL A 175 0.51 1.72 -11.94
N ASN A 176 1.56 0.90 -11.82
CA ASN A 176 2.71 1.22 -10.98
C ASN A 176 3.69 2.10 -11.75
N ILE A 177 4.15 3.16 -11.12
CA ILE A 177 5.13 4.09 -11.67
C ILE A 177 6.49 3.77 -11.06
N ASN A 178 7.37 3.08 -11.79
CA ASN A 178 8.67 2.61 -11.30
C ASN A 178 9.88 3.20 -12.02
N THR A 179 9.65 3.81 -13.20
CA THR A 179 10.70 4.38 -14.04
C THR A 179 10.41 5.83 -14.41
N PRO A 180 11.46 6.63 -14.75
CA PRO A 180 11.26 7.98 -15.27
C PRO A 180 10.38 8.04 -16.51
N GLU A 181 10.46 7.03 -17.39
CA GLU A 181 9.64 6.93 -18.60
C GLU A 181 8.16 6.75 -18.27
N GLU A 182 7.83 5.82 -17.35
CA GLU A 182 6.45 5.63 -16.86
C GLU A 182 5.91 6.92 -16.24
N TYR A 183 6.73 7.64 -15.49
CA TYR A 183 6.37 8.93 -14.91
C TYR A 183 6.10 10.01 -15.98
N GLN A 184 6.92 10.08 -17.03
CA GLN A 184 6.70 11.02 -18.14
C GLN A 184 5.42 10.70 -18.92
N ASN A 185 5.12 9.41 -19.11
CA ASN A 185 3.91 8.97 -19.79
C ASN A 185 2.63 9.29 -18.98
N LEU A 186 2.73 9.34 -17.66
CA LEU A 186 1.63 9.70 -16.78
C LEU A 186 1.25 11.20 -16.87
N LYS A 187 2.20 12.06 -17.27
CA LYS A 187 2.00 13.51 -17.40
C LYS A 187 1.43 13.96 -18.76
N ARG A 188 1.30 13.05 -19.70
CA ARG A 188 0.75 13.31 -21.04
C ARG A 188 -0.75 13.04 -21.08
#